data_0a16fcddbd07ba7e6469eee9acd0fe2b
#
_entry.id   0a16fcddbd07ba7e6469eee9acd0fe2b
#
_cell.length_a   1.000
_cell.length_b   1.000
_cell.length_c   1.000
_cell.angle_alpha   90.00
_cell.angle_beta   90.00
_cell.angle_gamma   90.00
#
_symmetry.space_group_name_H-M   'P 1'
#
loop_
_entity.id
_entity.type
_entity.pdbx_description
1 polymer ?
#
loop_
_entity_poly.entity_id
_entity_poly.type
_entity_poly.pdbx_seq_one_letter_code
_entity_poly.pdbx_strand_id
1 'polypeptide(L)'
;MKNIFFVLLSLFVIAPLALCDDALEQGKSLVTDRSKGNCLACHYIEGAQLPGNMGPPLLAMKARFPDRERLRKQIHDASLNNRHSRMPPFGRHQILTAEEIQQIMVYLYSL
;
A
#
# COMPACT_ATOMS: atom_id res chain seq x y z
N MET A 1 -3.86 -62.76 -4.12
CA MET A 1 -4.46 -61.68 -3.30
C MET A 1 -3.43 -60.59 -3.15
N LYS A 2 -3.53 -59.54 -3.97
CA LYS A 2 -2.61 -58.40 -3.95
C LYS A 2 -3.39 -57.19 -3.49
N ASN A 3 -3.12 -56.74 -2.25
CA ASN A 3 -3.70 -55.53 -1.72
C ASN A 3 -2.95 -54.32 -2.28
N ILE A 4 -3.63 -53.60 -3.16
CA ILE A 4 -3.13 -52.31 -3.67
C ILE A 4 -3.55 -51.25 -2.65
N PHE A 5 -2.59 -50.77 -1.87
CA PHE A 5 -2.76 -49.64 -0.97
C PHE A 5 -2.76 -48.35 -1.83
N PHE A 6 -3.93 -47.78 -2.05
CA PHE A 6 -4.07 -46.47 -2.63
C PHE A 6 -3.69 -45.42 -1.56
N VAL A 7 -2.47 -44.91 -1.66
CA VAL A 7 -2.06 -43.71 -0.91
C VAL A 7 -2.64 -42.48 -1.64
N LEU A 8 -3.75 -41.97 -1.16
CA LEU A 8 -4.30 -40.70 -1.57
C LEU A 8 -3.36 -39.61 -1.04
N LEU A 9 -2.47 -39.11 -1.92
CA LEU A 9 -1.64 -37.94 -1.66
C LEU A 9 -2.56 -36.70 -1.75
N SER A 10 -3.08 -36.29 -0.59
CA SER A 10 -3.83 -35.04 -0.46
C SER A 10 -2.87 -33.87 -0.67
N LEU A 11 -2.88 -33.29 -1.87
CA LEU A 11 -2.20 -32.04 -2.15
C LEU A 11 -2.93 -30.92 -1.41
N PHE A 12 -2.44 -30.57 -0.24
CA PHE A 12 -2.91 -29.40 0.51
C PHE A 12 -2.37 -28.16 -0.20
N VAL A 13 -3.20 -27.55 -1.05
CA VAL A 13 -2.91 -26.25 -1.65
C VAL A 13 -3.03 -25.21 -0.54
N ILE A 14 -1.90 -24.86 0.07
CA ILE A 14 -1.82 -23.74 1.03
C ILE A 14 -1.99 -22.46 0.21
N ALA A 15 -3.14 -21.83 0.36
CA ALA A 15 -3.51 -20.59 -0.31
C ALA A 15 -2.60 -19.41 0.13
N PRO A 16 -2.41 -18.39 -0.74
CA PRO A 16 -1.42 -17.31 -0.56
C PRO A 16 -1.89 -16.18 0.37
N LEU A 17 -2.38 -16.51 1.58
CA LEU A 17 -2.70 -15.49 2.59
C LEU A 17 -1.45 -14.75 3.11
N ALA A 18 -0.30 -15.40 3.11
CA ALA A 18 0.96 -14.82 3.60
C ALA A 18 1.45 -13.63 2.77
N LEU A 19 1.13 -13.57 1.47
CA LEU A 19 1.58 -12.49 0.58
C LEU A 19 0.85 -11.16 0.81
N CYS A 20 -0.38 -11.19 1.30
CA CYS A 20 -1.15 -9.97 1.59
C CYS A 20 -0.68 -9.29 2.88
N ASP A 21 -0.34 -10.08 3.92
CA ASP A 21 0.16 -9.55 5.18
C ASP A 21 1.55 -8.90 4.99
N ASP A 22 2.40 -9.50 4.17
CA ASP A 22 3.72 -8.96 3.85
C ASP A 22 3.61 -7.62 3.10
N ALA A 23 2.74 -7.51 2.10
CA ALA A 23 2.52 -6.27 1.35
C ALA A 23 1.93 -5.15 2.23
N LEU A 24 1.09 -5.49 3.19
CA LEU A 24 0.53 -4.54 4.17
C LEU A 24 1.62 -3.96 5.06
N GLU A 25 2.45 -4.80 5.65
CA GLU A 25 3.55 -4.37 6.54
C GLU A 25 4.62 -3.59 5.76
N GLN A 26 4.94 -4.01 4.54
CA GLN A 26 5.86 -3.27 3.67
C GLN A 26 5.29 -1.89 3.31
N GLY A 27 4.01 -1.82 2.96
CA GLY A 27 3.32 -0.55 2.69
C GLY A 27 3.34 0.39 3.89
N LYS A 28 3.07 -0.12 5.09
CA LYS A 28 3.15 0.63 6.34
C LYS A 28 4.56 1.14 6.61
N SER A 29 5.57 0.30 6.42
CA SER A 29 6.98 0.69 6.55
C SER A 29 7.35 1.81 5.59
N LEU A 30 6.97 1.71 4.31
CA LEU A 30 7.23 2.73 3.30
C LEU A 30 6.55 4.08 3.61
N VAL A 31 5.33 4.04 4.16
CA VAL A 31 4.58 5.25 4.56
C VAL A 31 5.27 6.00 5.69
N THR A 32 5.90 5.28 6.61
CA THR A 32 6.56 5.86 7.80
C THR A 32 8.04 6.15 7.59
N ASP A 33 8.68 5.51 6.62
CA ASP A 33 10.11 5.68 6.33
C ASP A 33 10.39 7.09 5.78
N ARG A 34 11.22 7.83 6.52
CA ARG A 34 11.61 9.21 6.17
C ARG A 34 12.43 9.31 4.89
N SER A 35 13.10 8.23 4.49
CA SER A 35 13.89 8.16 3.26
C SER A 35 13.08 7.71 2.04
N LYS A 36 11.82 7.33 2.24
CA LYS A 36 10.92 6.82 1.22
C LYS A 36 9.64 7.68 1.10
N GLY A 37 8.50 7.15 1.48
CA GLY A 37 7.22 7.85 1.38
C GLY A 37 7.11 9.04 2.33
N ASN A 38 7.52 8.84 3.58
CA ASN A 38 7.44 9.87 4.63
C ASN A 38 6.08 10.57 4.68
N CYS A 39 5.02 9.82 4.49
CA CYS A 39 3.66 10.36 4.35
C CYS A 39 3.19 11.08 5.61
N LEU A 40 3.67 10.63 6.79
CA LEU A 40 3.36 11.23 8.08
C LEU A 40 3.90 12.65 8.24
N ALA A 41 4.86 13.08 7.42
CA ALA A 41 5.33 14.47 7.44
C ALA A 41 4.21 15.46 7.12
N CYS A 42 3.20 15.04 6.34
CA CYS A 42 2.10 15.90 5.90
C CYS A 42 0.71 15.37 6.23
N HIS A 43 0.54 14.06 6.38
CA HIS A 43 -0.76 13.41 6.53
C HIS A 43 -0.97 12.85 7.94
N TYR A 44 -2.18 13.03 8.44
CA TYR A 44 -2.63 12.33 9.65
C TYR A 44 -3.00 10.87 9.28
N ILE A 45 -2.51 9.94 10.10
CA ILE A 45 -2.93 8.53 10.13
C ILE A 45 -3.26 8.21 11.58
N GLU A 46 -4.40 7.57 11.83
CA GLU A 46 -4.82 7.18 13.17
C GLU A 46 -3.79 6.26 13.84
N GLY A 47 -3.47 6.54 15.10
CA GLY A 47 -2.47 5.79 15.88
C GLY A 47 -1.02 6.08 15.52
N ALA A 48 -0.74 6.93 14.53
CA ALA A 48 0.63 7.34 14.22
C ALA A 48 1.15 8.40 15.22
N GLN A 49 2.47 8.37 15.45
CA GLN A 49 3.12 9.36 16.31
C GLN A 49 3.48 10.62 15.50
N LEU A 50 3.12 11.77 16.04
CA LEU A 50 3.48 13.09 15.48
C LEU A 50 3.14 13.24 13.98
N PRO A 51 1.92 12.93 13.55
CA PRO A 51 1.55 13.11 12.15
C PRO A 51 1.42 14.58 11.78
N GLY A 52 1.74 14.91 10.53
CA GLY A 52 1.54 16.24 9.97
C GLY A 52 0.06 16.56 9.70
N ASN A 53 -0.20 17.81 9.32
CA ASN A 53 -1.54 18.32 9.02
C ASN A 53 -1.61 19.15 7.72
N MET A 54 -0.55 19.12 6.91
CA MET A 54 -0.53 19.85 5.64
C MET A 54 -1.35 19.17 4.55
N GLY A 55 -1.43 17.84 4.58
CA GLY A 55 -2.26 17.04 3.69
C GLY A 55 -3.57 16.61 4.37
N PRO A 56 -4.57 16.15 3.60
CA PRO A 56 -5.78 15.60 4.17
C PRO A 56 -5.49 14.31 4.97
N PRO A 57 -6.29 14.01 6.02
CA PRO A 57 -6.14 12.77 6.75
C PRO A 57 -6.25 11.54 5.84
N LEU A 58 -5.40 10.54 6.06
CA LEU A 58 -5.46 9.26 5.37
C LEU A 58 -6.36 8.31 6.18
N LEU A 59 -7.65 8.37 5.90
CA LEU A 59 -8.69 7.55 6.53
C LEU A 59 -9.79 7.26 5.51
N ALA A 60 -10.49 6.16 5.69
CA ALA A 60 -11.55 5.70 4.78
C ALA A 60 -11.11 5.70 3.29
N MET A 61 -9.85 5.33 3.03
CA MET A 61 -9.23 5.51 1.73
C MET A 61 -9.91 4.71 0.63
N LYS A 62 -10.41 3.53 0.95
CA LYS A 62 -11.13 2.69 -0.02
C LYS A 62 -12.45 3.33 -0.47
N ALA A 63 -13.14 4.03 0.45
CA ALA A 63 -14.37 4.74 0.13
C ALA A 63 -14.09 6.03 -0.66
N ARG A 64 -13.02 6.74 -0.34
CA ARG A 64 -12.63 8.00 -1.00
C ARG A 64 -12.00 7.78 -2.37
N PHE A 65 -11.32 6.67 -2.56
CA PHE A 65 -10.67 6.25 -3.80
C PHE A 65 -11.12 4.84 -4.20
N PRO A 66 -12.38 4.65 -4.58
CA PRO A 66 -12.85 3.33 -5.03
C PRO A 66 -12.13 2.86 -6.30
N ASP A 67 -11.69 3.80 -7.15
CA ASP A 67 -10.81 3.52 -8.29
C ASP A 67 -9.35 3.51 -7.84
N ARG A 68 -8.74 2.32 -7.86
CA ARG A 68 -7.34 2.11 -7.50
C ARG A 68 -6.38 2.91 -8.38
N GLU A 69 -6.68 3.03 -9.66
CA GLU A 69 -5.82 3.73 -10.61
C GLU A 69 -5.79 5.23 -10.31
N ARG A 70 -6.89 5.81 -9.86
CA ARG A 70 -6.94 7.20 -9.40
C ARG A 70 -6.02 7.44 -8.19
N LEU A 71 -6.03 6.52 -7.20
CA LEU A 71 -5.12 6.61 -6.05
C LEU A 71 -3.66 6.43 -6.48
N ARG A 72 -3.39 5.47 -7.36
CA ARG A 72 -2.05 5.24 -7.89
C ARG A 72 -1.49 6.50 -8.56
N LYS A 73 -2.27 7.13 -9.43
CA LYS A 73 -1.89 8.38 -10.12
C LYS A 73 -1.66 9.52 -9.13
N GLN A 74 -2.47 9.64 -8.10
CA GLN A 74 -2.32 10.65 -7.07
C GLN A 74 -0.98 10.51 -6.32
N ILE A 75 -0.55 9.29 -6.01
CA ILE A 75 0.74 9.04 -5.37
C ILE A 75 1.88 9.22 -6.38
N HIS A 76 1.70 8.74 -7.61
CA HIS A 76 2.72 8.83 -8.64
C HIS A 76 3.07 10.29 -8.96
N ASP A 77 2.06 11.13 -9.17
CA ASP A 77 2.24 12.56 -9.46
C ASP A 77 0.96 13.35 -9.14
N ALA A 78 0.87 13.87 -7.94
CA ALA A 78 -0.26 14.69 -7.51
C ALA A 78 -0.42 16.00 -8.30
N SER A 79 0.63 16.48 -8.94
CA SER A 79 0.60 17.72 -9.72
C SER A 79 -0.28 17.63 -10.97
N LEU A 80 -0.56 16.42 -11.44
CA LEU A 80 -1.49 16.18 -12.56
C LEU A 80 -2.93 16.56 -12.20
N ASN A 81 -3.31 16.43 -10.92
CA ASN A 81 -4.64 16.79 -10.42
C ASN A 81 -4.68 18.20 -9.82
N ASN A 82 -3.57 18.66 -9.23
CA ASN A 82 -3.44 19.99 -8.65
C ASN A 82 -2.02 20.51 -8.87
N ARG A 83 -1.88 21.48 -9.77
CA ARG A 83 -0.58 22.10 -10.13
C ARG A 83 0.14 22.74 -8.94
N HIS A 84 -0.58 23.08 -7.89
CA HIS A 84 -0.04 23.68 -6.67
C HIS A 84 0.15 22.66 -5.54
N SER A 85 0.04 21.36 -5.86
CA SER A 85 0.26 20.32 -4.88
C SER A 85 1.68 20.38 -4.33
N ARG A 86 1.80 20.29 -3.01
CA ARG A 86 3.08 20.13 -2.30
C ARG A 86 3.46 18.67 -2.07
N MET A 87 2.55 17.75 -2.40
CA MET A 87 2.84 16.32 -2.33
C MET A 87 3.91 15.98 -3.37
N PRO A 88 5.03 15.37 -2.97
CA PRO A 88 6.08 15.02 -3.91
C PRO A 88 5.56 14.07 -5.01
N PRO A 89 6.02 14.22 -6.25
CA PRO A 89 5.67 13.30 -7.33
C PRO A 89 6.50 12.01 -7.21
N PHE A 90 6.12 11.15 -6.27
CA PHE A 90 6.91 10.00 -5.82
C PHE A 90 7.29 9.04 -6.93
N GLY A 91 6.38 8.76 -7.85
CA GLY A 91 6.68 7.89 -8.99
C GLY A 91 7.45 8.60 -10.09
N ARG A 92 7.02 9.81 -10.47
CA ARG A 92 7.66 10.56 -11.55
C ARG A 92 9.13 10.89 -11.23
N HIS A 93 9.46 11.22 -9.98
CA HIS A 93 10.82 11.48 -9.54
C HIS A 93 11.56 10.23 -9.03
N GLN A 94 10.99 9.04 -9.21
CA GLN A 94 11.60 7.77 -8.83
C GLN A 94 12.01 7.69 -7.34
N ILE A 95 11.28 8.40 -6.47
CA ILE A 95 11.42 8.29 -5.01
C ILE A 95 10.91 6.93 -4.55
N LEU A 96 9.80 6.49 -5.17
CA LEU A 96 9.18 5.20 -4.98
C LEU A 96 9.09 4.46 -6.31
N THR A 97 9.32 3.16 -6.28
CA THR A 97 9.08 2.29 -7.43
C THR A 97 7.58 2.06 -7.62
N ALA A 98 7.18 1.54 -8.78
CA ALA A 98 5.78 1.17 -9.03
C ALA A 98 5.28 0.12 -8.04
N GLU A 99 6.14 -0.84 -7.65
CA GLU A 99 5.82 -1.87 -6.67
C GLU A 99 5.64 -1.28 -5.27
N GLU A 100 6.55 -0.41 -4.84
CA GLU A 100 6.44 0.30 -3.55
C GLU A 100 5.14 1.12 -3.47
N ILE A 101 4.74 1.77 -4.56
CA ILE A 101 3.45 2.47 -4.63
C ILE A 101 2.29 1.48 -4.45
N GLN A 102 2.33 0.29 -5.06
CA GLN A 102 1.29 -0.72 -4.87
C GLN A 102 1.22 -1.22 -3.42
N GLN A 103 2.35 -1.44 -2.77
CA GLN A 103 2.42 -1.83 -1.36
C GLN A 103 1.83 -0.74 -0.45
N ILE A 104 2.18 0.52 -0.70
CA ILE A 104 1.58 1.67 0.00
C ILE A 104 0.06 1.68 -0.18
N MET A 105 -0.45 1.45 -1.39
CA MET A 105 -1.88 1.42 -1.66
C MET A 105 -2.59 0.30 -0.90
N VAL A 106 -1.96 -0.88 -0.74
CA VAL A 106 -2.50 -1.98 0.09
C VAL A 106 -2.67 -1.50 1.53
N TYR A 107 -1.66 -0.86 2.10
CA TYR A 107 -1.74 -0.31 3.45
C TYR A 107 -2.80 0.80 3.56
N LEU A 108 -2.81 1.77 2.64
CA LEU A 108 -3.78 2.86 2.67
C LEU A 108 -5.23 2.35 2.60
N TYR A 109 -5.49 1.28 1.88
CA TYR A 109 -6.83 0.69 1.78
C TYR A 109 -7.26 -0.09 3.04
N SER A 110 -6.36 -0.29 3.99
CA SER A 110 -6.68 -0.83 5.32
C SER A 110 -7.09 0.26 6.33
N LEU A 111 -6.93 1.53 5.97
CA LEU A 111 -7.23 2.69 6.80
C LEU A 111 -8.68 3.16 6.67
#